data_d9ab5b883d43f528cfdeb5ac7d41aa1f
#
_entry.id   d9ab5b883d43f528cfdeb5ac7d41aa1f
#
_cell.length_a   1.000
_cell.length_b   1.000
_cell.length_c   1.000
_cell.angle_alpha   90.00
_cell.angle_beta   90.00
_cell.angle_gamma   90.00
#
_symmetry.space_group_name_H-M   'P 1'
#
loop_
_entity.id
_entity.type
_entity.pdbx_description
1 polymer ?
#
loop_
_entity_poly.entity_id
_entity_poly.type
_entity_poly.pdbx_seq_one_letter_code
_entity_poly.pdbx_strand_id
1 'polypeptide(L)'
;MHELCLERGASLRPPVELPNGCPSVDTFERALQRIEPQSLYACLQVYGKELISDLEGKRIAIDGKRLRGSKKKTGSTHILSAWVDEVGLSLAQETVAEKRNELQAIPEVLDSLDLSGAVISIDAMGTQTNIAEQIIQSEADYILSLKGNQKHLYEDVRDCFTGQYRCHRYETLEKDHGRIEKRTYTTLPASEVFERGNIVNGKA
;
A
#
# COMPACT_ATOMS: atom_id res chain seq x y z
N MET A 1 3.64 16.70 15.19
CA MET A 1 3.20 18.06 14.74
C MET A 1 3.91 19.17 15.50
N HIS A 2 3.97 19.16 16.82
CA HIS A 2 4.66 20.19 17.60
C HIS A 2 6.15 20.30 17.22
N GLU A 3 6.89 19.19 17.20
CA GLU A 3 8.30 19.15 16.79
C GLU A 3 8.50 19.66 15.36
N LEU A 4 7.66 19.21 14.42
CA LEU A 4 7.68 19.69 13.04
C LEU A 4 7.46 21.21 12.96
N CYS A 5 6.53 21.74 13.78
CA CYS A 5 6.27 23.18 13.85
C CYS A 5 7.47 23.95 14.41
N LEU A 6 8.19 23.40 15.39
CA LEU A 6 9.40 24.01 15.92
C LEU A 6 10.53 24.00 14.89
N GLU A 7 10.74 22.88 14.20
CA GLU A 7 11.82 22.72 13.23
C GLU A 7 11.57 23.47 11.92
N ARG A 8 10.32 23.48 11.46
CA ARG A 8 9.92 24.00 10.14
C ARG A 8 9.06 25.26 10.22
N GLY A 9 8.96 25.90 11.40
CA GLY A 9 8.06 27.05 11.63
C GLY A 9 8.27 28.23 10.66
N ALA A 10 9.51 28.46 10.23
CA ALA A 10 9.82 29.50 9.24
C ALA A 10 9.21 29.17 7.85
N SER A 11 9.22 27.91 7.45
CA SER A 11 8.64 27.44 6.17
C SER A 11 7.12 27.32 6.21
N LEU A 12 6.54 27.16 7.41
CA LEU A 12 5.10 27.04 7.60
C LEU A 12 4.39 28.39 7.71
N ARG A 13 5.11 29.45 8.08
CA ARG A 13 4.54 30.78 8.31
C ARG A 13 3.84 31.43 7.11
N PRO A 14 4.30 31.29 5.84
CA PRO A 14 3.57 31.88 4.75
C PRO A 14 2.16 31.30 4.54
N PRO A 15 1.95 29.97 4.59
CA PRO A 15 0.61 29.38 4.48
C PRO A 15 -0.17 29.37 5.78
N VAL A 16 0.49 29.48 6.96
CA VAL A 16 -0.15 29.38 8.28
C VAL A 16 0.27 30.54 9.17
N GLU A 17 -0.68 31.40 9.53
CA GLU A 17 -0.43 32.46 10.50
C GLU A 17 -0.27 31.86 11.91
N LEU A 18 0.87 32.08 12.51
CA LEU A 18 1.20 31.65 13.88
C LEU A 18 1.50 32.86 14.78
N PRO A 19 0.52 33.72 15.06
CA PRO A 19 0.75 34.97 15.79
C PRO A 19 1.28 34.76 17.21
N ASN A 20 0.92 33.62 17.83
CA ASN A 20 1.31 33.26 19.19
C ASN A 20 2.42 32.20 19.21
N GLY A 21 3.11 31.98 18.09
CA GLY A 21 4.12 30.94 17.96
C GLY A 21 3.58 29.54 17.73
N CYS A 22 4.46 28.54 17.87
CA CYS A 22 4.09 27.15 17.64
C CYS A 22 3.15 26.62 18.74
N PRO A 23 1.99 26.03 18.39
CA PRO A 23 1.07 25.45 19.37
C PRO A 23 1.70 24.30 20.16
N SER A 24 1.34 24.15 21.44
CA SER A 24 1.76 23.00 22.25
C SER A 24 1.13 21.68 21.77
N VAL A 25 1.69 20.56 22.21
CA VAL A 25 1.13 19.22 21.94
C VAL A 25 -0.34 19.14 22.34
N ASP A 26 -0.68 19.59 23.55
CA ASP A 26 -2.07 19.61 24.05
C ASP A 26 -3.01 20.46 23.19
N THR A 27 -2.50 21.55 22.61
CA THR A 27 -3.28 22.39 21.70
C THR A 27 -3.60 21.66 20.42
N PHE A 28 -2.61 20.96 19.84
CA PHE A 28 -2.83 20.11 18.66
C PHE A 28 -3.81 18.98 18.95
N GLU A 29 -3.66 18.29 20.09
CA GLU A 29 -4.59 17.22 20.50
C GLU A 29 -6.02 17.72 20.61
N ARG A 30 -6.23 18.84 21.30
CA ARG A 30 -7.58 19.44 21.45
C ARG A 30 -8.17 19.92 20.13
N ALA A 31 -7.35 20.43 19.21
CA ALA A 31 -7.80 20.83 17.89
C ALA A 31 -8.23 19.60 17.07
N LEU A 32 -7.39 18.56 17.00
CA LEU A 32 -7.68 17.34 16.28
C LEU A 32 -8.92 16.60 16.81
N GLN A 33 -9.16 16.60 18.14
CA GLN A 33 -10.35 16.01 18.73
C GLN A 33 -11.66 16.71 18.34
N ARG A 34 -11.61 17.96 17.87
CA ARG A 34 -12.78 18.74 17.43
C ARG A 34 -13.05 18.65 15.94
N ILE A 35 -12.08 18.14 15.17
CA ILE A 35 -12.24 17.99 13.72
C ILE A 35 -13.03 16.70 13.47
N GLU A 36 -14.07 16.83 12.67
CA GLU A 36 -14.82 15.67 12.20
C GLU A 36 -13.92 14.85 11.26
N PRO A 37 -13.69 13.52 11.53
CA PRO A 37 -12.71 12.71 10.81
C PRO A 37 -12.95 12.65 9.30
N GLN A 38 -14.19 12.53 8.85
CA GLN A 38 -14.55 12.46 7.44
C GLN A 38 -14.22 13.75 6.70
N SER A 39 -14.45 14.91 7.33
CA SER A 39 -14.11 16.22 6.77
C SER A 39 -12.61 16.39 6.61
N LEU A 40 -11.81 15.98 7.59
CA LEU A 40 -10.36 15.99 7.50
C LEU A 40 -9.88 15.06 6.38
N TYR A 41 -10.45 13.88 6.32
CA TYR A 41 -10.11 12.90 5.28
C TYR A 41 -10.39 13.43 3.88
N ALA A 42 -11.58 14.01 3.66
CA ALA A 42 -11.94 14.62 2.37
C ALA A 42 -10.96 15.74 1.97
N CYS A 43 -10.57 16.60 2.90
CA CYS A 43 -9.56 17.63 2.65
C CYS A 43 -8.21 17.03 2.27
N LEU A 44 -7.76 15.99 2.96
CA LEU A 44 -6.49 15.34 2.67
C LEU A 44 -6.50 14.61 1.32
N GLN A 45 -7.63 14.02 0.92
CA GLN A 45 -7.80 13.42 -0.40
C GLN A 45 -7.69 14.46 -1.52
N VAL A 46 -8.37 15.61 -1.38
CA VAL A 46 -8.29 16.70 -2.37
C VAL A 46 -6.85 17.19 -2.47
N TYR A 47 -6.21 17.46 -1.35
CA TYR A 47 -4.81 17.89 -1.30
C TYR A 47 -3.86 16.86 -1.91
N GLY A 48 -4.05 15.57 -1.64
CA GLY A 48 -3.28 14.49 -2.24
C GLY A 48 -3.40 14.47 -3.77
N LYS A 49 -4.62 14.62 -4.28
CA LYS A 49 -4.87 14.68 -5.73
C LYS A 49 -4.23 15.90 -6.40
N GLU A 50 -4.19 17.05 -5.74
CA GLU A 50 -3.52 18.24 -6.24
C GLU A 50 -1.99 18.09 -6.27
N LEU A 51 -1.41 17.36 -5.33
CA LEU A 51 0.03 17.11 -5.27
C LEU A 51 0.51 16.09 -6.30
N ILE A 52 -0.37 15.20 -6.74
CA ILE A 52 -0.05 14.14 -7.68
C ILE A 52 -0.89 14.34 -8.92
N SER A 53 -0.28 14.93 -9.94
CA SER A 53 -0.95 15.27 -11.21
C SER A 53 -1.38 14.04 -12.00
N ASP A 54 -0.64 12.94 -11.87
CA ASP A 54 -0.93 11.65 -12.50
C ASP A 54 -0.31 10.51 -11.67
N LEU A 55 -0.81 9.32 -11.87
CA LEU A 55 -0.32 8.10 -11.22
C LEU A 55 0.46 7.19 -12.18
N GLU A 56 0.69 7.62 -13.42
CA GLU A 56 1.39 6.83 -14.42
C GLU A 56 2.78 6.40 -13.93
N GLY A 57 3.05 5.11 -13.97
CA GLY A 57 4.28 4.49 -13.52
C GLY A 57 4.54 4.54 -12.01
N LYS A 58 3.65 5.16 -11.21
CA LYS A 58 3.83 5.22 -9.76
C LYS A 58 3.33 3.96 -9.08
N ARG A 59 4.03 3.56 -8.02
CA ARG A 59 3.63 2.42 -7.22
C ARG A 59 2.71 2.83 -6.08
N ILE A 60 1.53 2.22 -6.04
CA ILE A 60 0.55 2.37 -4.97
C ILE A 60 0.52 1.09 -4.15
N ALA A 61 0.93 1.16 -2.90
CA ALA A 61 0.88 0.05 -1.97
C ALA A 61 -0.46 0.04 -1.22
N ILE A 62 -1.23 -1.02 -1.35
CA ILE A 62 -2.42 -1.28 -0.54
C ILE A 62 -2.00 -2.10 0.68
N ASP A 63 -2.08 -1.50 1.86
CA ASP A 63 -1.64 -2.12 3.12
C ASP A 63 -2.65 -1.87 4.24
N GLY A 64 -2.93 -2.94 4.99
CA GLY A 64 -3.80 -2.91 6.16
C GLY A 64 -3.01 -2.80 7.45
N LYS A 65 -3.25 -1.75 8.23
CA LYS A 65 -2.59 -1.52 9.52
C LYS A 65 -3.58 -1.53 10.69
N ARG A 66 -3.23 -2.29 11.71
CA ARG A 66 -3.94 -2.27 12.98
C ARG A 66 -3.52 -1.08 13.83
N LEU A 67 -4.47 -0.24 14.23
CA LEU A 67 -4.22 0.85 15.15
C LEU A 67 -3.88 0.32 16.56
N ARG A 68 -2.69 0.67 17.03
CA ARG A 68 -2.27 0.37 18.41
C ARG A 68 -3.02 1.29 19.36
N GLY A 69 -3.67 0.75 20.39
CA GLY A 69 -4.38 1.54 21.42
C GLY A 69 -5.89 1.61 21.26
N SER A 70 -6.47 1.21 20.13
CA SER A 70 -7.93 1.19 19.92
C SER A 70 -8.69 0.12 20.74
N LYS A 71 -7.97 -0.70 21.52
CA LYS A 71 -8.51 -1.85 22.24
C LYS A 71 -9.56 -1.56 23.33
N LYS A 72 -9.80 -0.30 23.70
CA LYS A 72 -10.46 -0.02 25.00
C LYS A 72 -11.98 -0.09 25.01
N LYS A 73 -12.72 -0.05 23.89
CA LYS A 73 -14.21 -0.14 23.93
C LYS A 73 -14.90 -0.82 22.73
N THR A 74 -14.32 -0.91 21.54
CA THR A 74 -15.03 -1.35 20.31
C THR A 74 -14.30 -2.36 19.46
N GLY A 75 -13.31 -3.07 19.99
CA GLY A 75 -12.46 -3.96 19.18
C GLY A 75 -11.23 -3.24 18.59
N SER A 76 -10.42 -3.95 17.80
CA SER A 76 -9.28 -3.34 17.14
C SER A 76 -9.71 -2.72 15.82
N THR A 77 -9.46 -1.43 15.65
CA THR A 77 -9.66 -0.74 14.37
C THR A 77 -8.50 -1.08 13.44
N HIS A 78 -8.82 -1.51 12.23
CA HIS A 78 -7.88 -1.68 11.13
C HIS A 78 -8.09 -0.54 10.13
N ILE A 79 -7.02 -0.07 9.54
CA ILE A 79 -7.09 0.91 8.45
C ILE A 79 -6.43 0.26 7.24
N LEU A 80 -7.17 0.18 6.15
CA LEU A 80 -6.65 -0.11 4.83
C LEU A 80 -6.27 1.22 4.17
N SER A 81 -5.07 1.32 3.63
CA SER A 81 -4.58 2.55 3.00
C SER A 81 -3.95 2.27 1.64
N ALA A 82 -4.16 3.20 0.71
CA ALA A 82 -3.47 3.28 -0.56
C ALA A 82 -2.33 4.31 -0.44
N TRP A 83 -1.10 3.83 -0.42
CA TRP A 83 0.11 4.64 -0.20
C TRP A 83 0.93 4.76 -1.49
N VAL A 84 1.26 5.97 -1.89
CA VAL A 84 2.15 6.23 -3.03
C VAL A 84 3.57 6.38 -2.52
N ASP A 85 4.44 5.44 -2.88
CA ASP A 85 5.80 5.36 -2.37
C ASP A 85 6.66 6.55 -2.79
N GLU A 86 6.56 6.97 -4.04
CA GLU A 86 7.39 8.02 -4.62
C GLU A 86 7.14 9.40 -3.98
N VAL A 87 5.93 9.62 -3.52
CA VAL A 87 5.51 10.92 -2.94
C VAL A 87 5.39 10.86 -1.43
N GLY A 88 5.26 9.67 -0.87
CA GLY A 88 5.08 9.47 0.56
C GLY A 88 3.71 9.93 1.07
N LEU A 89 2.66 9.75 0.26
CA LEU A 89 1.30 10.17 0.58
C LEU A 89 0.32 9.00 0.54
N SER A 90 -0.67 9.05 1.43
CA SER A 90 -1.83 8.17 1.39
C SER A 90 -2.96 8.85 0.61
N LEU A 91 -3.39 8.24 -0.50
CA LEU A 91 -4.44 8.76 -1.38
C LEU A 91 -5.83 8.37 -0.90
N ALA A 92 -5.96 7.18 -0.31
CA ALA A 92 -7.22 6.67 0.20
C ALA A 92 -6.99 5.89 1.49
N GLN A 93 -7.99 5.90 2.36
CA GLN A 93 -8.00 5.12 3.60
C GLN A 93 -9.41 4.67 3.90
N GLU A 94 -9.55 3.39 4.25
CA GLU A 94 -10.81 2.83 4.74
C GLU A 94 -10.64 2.23 6.13
N THR A 95 -11.63 2.48 6.99
CA THR A 95 -11.65 1.94 8.34
C THR A 95 -12.39 0.61 8.35
N VAL A 96 -11.71 -0.45 8.72
CA VAL A 96 -12.24 -1.81 8.73
C VAL A 96 -12.41 -2.30 10.16
N ALA A 97 -13.59 -2.76 10.52
CA ALA A 97 -13.89 -3.18 11.89
C ALA A 97 -13.09 -4.44 12.32
N GLU A 98 -12.85 -5.36 11.40
CA GLU A 98 -12.11 -6.60 11.64
C GLU A 98 -11.15 -6.89 10.48
N LYS A 99 -10.01 -7.53 10.78
CA LYS A 99 -9.00 -7.89 9.78
C LYS A 99 -9.54 -8.71 8.59
N ARG A 100 -10.47 -9.62 8.82
CA ARG A 100 -11.08 -10.43 7.74
C ARG A 100 -11.92 -9.60 6.75
N ASN A 101 -12.29 -8.37 7.12
CA ASN A 101 -13.03 -7.45 6.26
C ASN A 101 -12.09 -6.60 5.39
N GLU A 102 -10.78 -6.67 5.59
CA GLU A 102 -9.79 -5.95 4.75
C GLU A 102 -9.94 -6.36 3.28
N LEU A 103 -10.12 -7.66 3.01
CA LEU A 103 -10.30 -8.17 1.65
C LEU A 103 -11.53 -7.57 0.96
N GLN A 104 -12.59 -7.28 1.72
CA GLN A 104 -13.82 -6.68 1.19
C GLN A 104 -13.67 -5.17 0.96
N ALA A 105 -12.79 -4.50 1.71
CA ALA A 105 -12.54 -3.07 1.58
C ALA A 105 -11.54 -2.72 0.45
N ILE A 106 -10.73 -3.67 -0.02
CA ILE A 106 -9.79 -3.42 -1.13
C ILE A 106 -10.50 -2.90 -2.38
N PRO A 107 -11.59 -3.52 -2.88
CA PRO A 107 -12.33 -3.01 -4.03
C PRO A 107 -12.81 -1.57 -3.86
N GLU A 108 -13.33 -1.21 -2.68
CA GLU A 108 -13.82 0.14 -2.40
C GLU A 108 -12.69 1.18 -2.45
N VAL A 109 -11.51 0.83 -1.91
CA VAL A 109 -10.31 1.68 -1.98
C VAL A 109 -9.85 1.86 -3.42
N LEU A 110 -9.83 0.79 -4.23
CA LEU A 110 -9.45 0.85 -5.64
C LEU A 110 -10.42 1.72 -6.45
N ASP A 111 -11.74 1.55 -6.25
CA ASP A 111 -12.78 2.33 -6.95
C ASP A 111 -12.76 3.83 -6.59
N SER A 112 -12.22 4.18 -5.44
CA SER A 112 -12.14 5.59 -5.00
C SER A 112 -11.03 6.40 -5.69
N LEU A 113 -10.18 5.74 -6.49
CA LEU A 113 -9.00 6.31 -7.12
C LEU A 113 -9.05 6.17 -8.64
N ASP A 114 -8.50 7.16 -9.33
CA ASP A 114 -8.14 7.02 -10.74
C ASP A 114 -6.75 6.36 -10.79
N LEU A 115 -6.73 5.08 -11.17
CA LEU A 115 -5.54 4.23 -11.11
C LEU A 115 -4.84 4.07 -12.46
N SER A 116 -5.33 4.73 -13.51
CA SER A 116 -4.79 4.57 -14.87
C SER A 116 -3.27 4.75 -14.92
N GLY A 117 -2.58 3.77 -15.50
CA GLY A 117 -1.13 3.74 -15.62
C GLY A 117 -0.35 3.45 -14.33
N ALA A 118 -1.02 3.31 -13.17
CA ALA A 118 -0.36 3.00 -11.90
C ALA A 118 0.05 1.52 -11.78
N VAL A 119 0.95 1.21 -10.85
CA VAL A 119 1.31 -0.15 -10.46
C VAL A 119 0.83 -0.42 -9.04
N ILE A 120 -0.17 -1.26 -8.87
CA ILE A 120 -0.77 -1.59 -7.59
C ILE A 120 -0.05 -2.75 -6.93
N SER A 121 0.46 -2.56 -5.73
CA SER A 121 1.06 -3.64 -4.95
C SER A 121 0.20 -4.00 -3.74
N ILE A 122 -0.08 -5.30 -3.58
CA ILE A 122 -0.94 -5.82 -2.50
C ILE A 122 -0.25 -7.04 -1.88
N ASP A 123 -0.46 -7.23 -0.58
CA ASP A 123 0.05 -8.39 0.15
C ASP A 123 -0.68 -9.69 -0.28
N ALA A 124 -0.19 -10.83 0.22
CA ALA A 124 -0.71 -12.14 -0.18
C ALA A 124 -2.19 -12.36 0.18
N MET A 125 -2.76 -11.62 1.11
CA MET A 125 -4.18 -11.74 1.44
C MET A 125 -5.05 -11.14 0.35
N GLY A 126 -4.60 -10.05 -0.28
CA GLY A 126 -5.28 -9.40 -1.40
C GLY A 126 -4.98 -10.01 -2.76
N THR A 127 -4.22 -11.10 -2.85
CA THR A 127 -3.95 -11.81 -4.10
C THR A 127 -5.17 -12.66 -4.48
N GLN A 128 -6.16 -12.03 -5.10
CA GLN A 128 -7.43 -12.63 -5.51
C GLN A 128 -7.72 -12.28 -6.97
N THR A 129 -8.38 -13.18 -7.70
CA THR A 129 -8.70 -13.00 -9.13
C THR A 129 -9.55 -11.77 -9.37
N ASN A 130 -10.60 -11.58 -8.59
CA ASN A 130 -11.49 -10.43 -8.73
C ASN A 130 -10.78 -9.09 -8.49
N ILE A 131 -9.80 -9.04 -7.58
CA ILE A 131 -8.99 -7.84 -7.33
C ILE A 131 -8.06 -7.58 -8.50
N ALA A 132 -7.39 -8.61 -9.03
CA ALA A 132 -6.55 -8.48 -10.21
C ALA A 132 -7.34 -8.01 -11.44
N GLU A 133 -8.54 -8.56 -11.66
CA GLU A 133 -9.44 -8.14 -12.73
C GLU A 133 -9.86 -6.67 -12.59
N GLN A 134 -10.21 -6.23 -11.39
CA GLN A 134 -10.58 -4.83 -11.12
C GLN A 134 -9.41 -3.88 -11.41
N ILE A 135 -8.18 -4.21 -11.00
CA ILE A 135 -7.00 -3.40 -11.29
C ILE A 135 -6.79 -3.27 -12.80
N ILE A 136 -6.88 -4.36 -13.55
CA ILE A 136 -6.75 -4.34 -15.01
C ILE A 136 -7.87 -3.53 -15.68
N GLN A 137 -9.11 -3.64 -15.19
CA GLN A 137 -10.23 -2.83 -15.68
C GLN A 137 -10.05 -1.33 -15.43
N SER A 138 -9.28 -0.98 -14.40
CA SER A 138 -8.88 0.41 -14.10
C SER A 138 -7.64 0.89 -14.89
N GLU A 139 -7.24 0.14 -15.93
CA GLU A 139 -6.06 0.43 -16.77
C GLU A 139 -4.75 0.55 -15.96
N ALA A 140 -4.63 -0.23 -14.89
CA ALA A 140 -3.46 -0.30 -14.03
C ALA A 140 -2.77 -1.67 -14.09
N ASP A 141 -1.49 -1.70 -13.74
CA ASP A 141 -0.72 -2.93 -13.54
C ASP A 141 -0.72 -3.36 -12.07
N TYR A 142 -0.34 -4.60 -11.79
CA TYR A 142 -0.27 -5.08 -10.42
C TYR A 142 0.99 -5.87 -10.09
N ILE A 143 1.37 -5.84 -8.81
CA ILE A 143 2.36 -6.71 -8.18
C ILE A 143 1.68 -7.38 -6.98
N LEU A 144 1.29 -8.63 -7.13
CA LEU A 144 0.59 -9.39 -6.09
C LEU A 144 1.55 -10.37 -5.42
N SER A 145 1.61 -10.32 -4.09
CA SER A 145 2.43 -11.24 -3.31
C SER A 145 1.77 -12.60 -3.22
N LEU A 146 2.49 -13.67 -3.52
CA LEU A 146 2.01 -15.03 -3.41
C LEU A 146 2.68 -15.77 -2.25
N LYS A 147 1.89 -16.40 -1.40
CA LYS A 147 2.34 -17.17 -0.23
C LYS A 147 1.53 -18.46 -0.10
N GLY A 148 1.84 -19.26 0.90
CA GLY A 148 1.18 -20.55 1.15
C GLY A 148 -0.32 -20.49 1.49
N ASN A 149 -0.93 -19.29 1.63
CA ASN A 149 -2.38 -19.12 1.72
C ASN A 149 -3.11 -19.53 0.43
N GLN A 150 -2.41 -19.48 -0.71
CA GLN A 150 -2.87 -20.00 -2.01
C GLN A 150 -1.96 -21.15 -2.45
N LYS A 151 -2.12 -22.29 -1.77
CA LYS A 151 -1.18 -23.40 -1.83
C LYS A 151 -0.93 -23.91 -3.27
N HIS A 152 -1.97 -24.15 -4.04
CA HIS A 152 -1.84 -24.69 -5.39
C HIS A 152 -1.11 -23.72 -6.32
N LEU A 153 -1.56 -22.46 -6.38
CA LEU A 153 -0.89 -21.45 -7.18
C LEU A 153 0.56 -21.21 -6.74
N TYR A 154 0.81 -21.25 -5.42
CA TYR A 154 2.17 -21.11 -4.89
C TYR A 154 3.07 -22.27 -5.31
N GLU A 155 2.57 -23.51 -5.28
CA GLU A 155 3.31 -24.70 -5.72
C GLU A 155 3.58 -24.63 -7.22
N ASP A 156 2.59 -24.30 -8.05
CA ASP A 156 2.72 -24.15 -9.50
C ASP A 156 3.77 -23.10 -9.87
N VAL A 157 3.68 -21.92 -9.28
CA VAL A 157 4.66 -20.85 -9.50
C VAL A 157 6.05 -21.25 -9.03
N ARG A 158 6.18 -21.87 -7.86
CA ARG A 158 7.47 -22.34 -7.35
C ARG A 158 8.09 -23.37 -8.31
N ASP A 159 7.31 -24.29 -8.84
CA ASP A 159 7.77 -25.34 -9.72
C ASP A 159 8.26 -24.77 -11.08
N CYS A 160 7.73 -23.62 -11.52
CA CYS A 160 8.27 -22.91 -12.67
C CYS A 160 9.73 -22.47 -12.47
N PHE A 161 10.14 -22.13 -11.26
CA PHE A 161 11.53 -21.75 -10.97
C PHE A 161 12.49 -22.94 -10.85
N THR A 162 12.00 -24.18 -10.84
CA THR A 162 12.83 -25.39 -10.84
C THR A 162 13.14 -25.90 -12.25
N GLY A 163 12.44 -25.40 -13.28
CA GLY A 163 12.62 -25.75 -14.68
C GLY A 163 13.85 -25.11 -15.32
N GLN A 164 14.16 -25.55 -16.55
CA GLN A 164 15.23 -24.98 -17.38
C GLN A 164 14.70 -23.78 -18.19
N TYR A 165 14.34 -22.70 -17.52
CA TYR A 165 13.86 -21.47 -18.15
C TYR A 165 14.94 -20.40 -18.15
N ARG A 166 14.85 -19.45 -19.07
CA ARG A 166 15.66 -18.24 -19.02
C ARG A 166 15.18 -17.39 -17.85
N CYS A 167 16.00 -17.32 -16.82
CA CYS A 167 15.72 -16.47 -15.65
C CYS A 167 16.81 -15.42 -15.49
N HIS A 168 16.44 -14.25 -15.00
CA HIS A 168 17.38 -13.25 -14.50
C HIS A 168 17.55 -13.45 -13.00
N ARG A 169 18.80 -13.47 -12.57
CA ARG A 169 19.14 -13.67 -11.16
C ARG A 169 19.95 -12.47 -10.65
N TYR A 170 19.53 -11.96 -9.51
CA TYR A 170 20.21 -10.88 -8.80
C TYR A 170 20.44 -11.28 -7.35
N GLU A 171 21.63 -10.98 -6.82
CA GLU A 171 21.99 -11.33 -5.45
C GLU A 171 22.44 -10.07 -4.72
N THR A 172 21.96 -9.90 -3.47
CA THR A 172 22.45 -8.89 -2.54
C THR A 172 23.11 -9.57 -1.35
N LEU A 173 24.14 -8.95 -0.84
CA LEU A 173 24.79 -9.33 0.40
C LEU A 173 24.83 -8.09 1.31
N GLU A 174 24.05 -8.15 2.39
CA GLU A 174 23.94 -7.04 3.35
C GLU A 174 24.46 -7.49 4.71
N LYS A 175 25.11 -6.57 5.40
CA LYS A 175 25.53 -6.80 6.79
C LYS A 175 24.86 -5.74 7.66
N ASP A 176 23.91 -6.19 8.48
CA ASP A 176 23.20 -5.33 9.42
C ASP A 176 22.99 -6.04 10.76
N HIS A 177 23.05 -5.28 11.85
CA HIS A 177 22.86 -5.78 13.22
C HIS A 177 23.64 -7.07 13.56
N GLY A 178 24.87 -7.22 13.04
CA GLY A 178 25.71 -8.39 13.29
C GLY A 178 25.34 -9.65 12.50
N ARG A 179 24.43 -9.55 11.54
CA ARG A 179 24.04 -10.63 10.62
C ARG A 179 24.53 -10.31 9.21
N ILE A 180 24.89 -11.36 8.48
CA ILE A 180 25.12 -11.28 7.03
C ILE A 180 23.90 -11.92 6.36
N GLU A 181 23.18 -11.13 5.60
CA GLU A 181 22.01 -11.60 4.85
C GLU A 181 22.37 -11.65 3.37
N LYS A 182 22.27 -12.85 2.81
CA LYS A 182 22.32 -13.06 1.36
C LYS A 182 20.90 -13.24 0.85
N ARG A 183 20.48 -12.33 -0.04
CA ARG A 183 19.19 -12.43 -0.71
C ARG A 183 19.41 -12.71 -2.19
N THR A 184 18.68 -13.68 -2.71
CA THR A 184 18.68 -14.03 -4.14
C THR A 184 17.30 -13.73 -4.70
N TYR A 185 17.26 -12.91 -5.74
CA TYR A 185 16.06 -12.61 -6.50
C TYR A 185 16.15 -13.29 -7.86
N THR A 186 15.09 -13.97 -8.24
CA THR A 186 15.01 -14.61 -9.55
C THR A 186 13.74 -14.17 -10.23
N THR A 187 13.83 -13.70 -11.49
CA THR A 187 12.68 -13.32 -12.29
C THR A 187 12.57 -14.24 -13.49
N LEU A 188 11.34 -14.60 -13.83
CA LEU A 188 11.01 -15.48 -14.93
C LEU A 188 9.90 -14.81 -15.76
N PRO A 189 10.08 -14.58 -17.07
CA PRO A 189 9.01 -14.06 -17.91
C PRO A 189 7.82 -15.01 -17.93
N ALA A 190 6.61 -14.49 -17.72
CA ALA A 190 5.39 -15.29 -17.71
C ALA A 190 5.16 -16.01 -19.05
N SER A 191 5.52 -15.40 -20.18
CA SER A 191 5.46 -16.01 -21.52
C SER A 191 6.23 -17.32 -21.62
N GLU A 192 7.43 -17.40 -21.01
CA GLU A 192 8.22 -18.63 -20.99
C GLU A 192 7.51 -19.80 -20.28
N VAL A 193 6.63 -19.48 -19.33
CA VAL A 193 5.89 -20.46 -18.55
C VAL A 193 4.59 -20.86 -19.24
N PHE A 194 3.83 -19.88 -19.73
CA PHE A 194 2.50 -20.13 -20.33
C PHE A 194 2.59 -20.78 -21.71
N GLU A 195 3.56 -20.42 -22.55
CA GLU A 195 3.76 -21.01 -23.88
C GLU A 195 4.06 -22.52 -23.83
N ARG A 196 4.58 -23.02 -22.70
CA ARG A 196 4.91 -24.44 -22.53
C ARG A 196 3.82 -25.27 -21.86
N GLY A 197 2.65 -24.70 -21.60
CA GLY A 197 1.48 -25.43 -21.08
C GLY A 197 1.58 -25.89 -19.63
N ASN A 198 2.51 -25.35 -18.84
CA ASN A 198 2.77 -25.79 -17.47
C ASN A 198 1.85 -25.16 -16.41
N ILE A 199 1.12 -24.10 -16.75
CA ILE A 199 0.04 -23.57 -15.91
C ILE A 199 -1.24 -23.67 -16.71
N VAL A 200 -1.91 -24.80 -16.61
CA VAL A 200 -3.21 -25.03 -17.21
C VAL A 200 -4.27 -24.42 -16.28
N ASN A 201 -4.90 -23.36 -16.79
CA ASN A 201 -6.10 -22.77 -16.20
C ASN A 201 -6.01 -22.47 -14.71
N GLY A 202 -5.39 -21.34 -14.38
CA GLY A 202 -5.59 -20.68 -13.09
C GLY A 202 -7.07 -20.33 -12.92
N LYS A 203 -7.87 -21.30 -12.54
CA LYS A 203 -9.09 -21.04 -11.79
C LYS A 203 -8.62 -20.76 -10.37
N ALA A 204 -8.35 -19.48 -10.10
CA ALA A 204 -8.29 -18.97 -8.75
C ALA A 204 -9.71 -18.97 -8.15
#